data_4f0458c6e56b2cb9246328b4479d31c9
#
_entry.id   4f0458c6e56b2cb9246328b4479d31c9
#
_cell.length_a   1.000
_cell.length_b   1.000
_cell.length_c   1.000
_cell.angle_alpha   90.00
_cell.angle_beta   90.00
_cell.angle_gamma   90.00
#
_symmetry.space_group_name_H-M   'P 1'
#
loop_
_entity.id
_entity.type
_entity.pdbx_description
1 polymer ?
#
loop_
_entity_poly.entity_id
_entity_poly.type
_entity_poly.pdbx_seq_one_letter_code
_entity_poly.pdbx_strand_id
1 'polypeptide(L)'
;LHRLIRRQRQMCIRDRSKLRRHSASRSNDEIDKLRLAATSSLLSGRKDVVVVSSVSCIYGMGNPSDFYNNVIEVQQGKAFSRNVFLRRLVDSLYVRNDIDLNRGNFRVKGDTVDIYLAYADNLLRIIFWGDDVDSIEEVDPISGVTIARFDAYKIYPANLFMTTKEATLRAIHEIEDDLHKQVQWFENEGRPFEAKRLQERVTYDMEMIRELGHCSGIENYSRYFDGRKAGSRPYCLLDFFPEDFLIVIDESHVSVPQIRAMYGGDRARKINLVEYGFRLPAAMDNRPLKFEEFAEMAKQVIYVSATPADYELIQSEGIVVEQVIRPTGLLDPIIEVRPSHNQIDDLMEEIQIRIEKNERTLVTTLTKRMAEELTEFLLNNDVKCNYIHSDVDTLERVKIMSDLREGIYDCFLYTSPSPRD
;
A
#
# COMPACT_ATOMS: atom_id res chain seq x y z
N LEU A 1 -13.28 7.34 10.45
CA LEU A 1 -11.89 7.83 10.42
C LEU A 1 -10.95 6.93 11.23
N HIS A 2 -11.21 6.69 12.53
CA HIS A 2 -10.36 5.84 13.39
C HIS A 2 -10.17 4.39 12.92
N ARG A 3 -11.14 3.79 12.20
CA ARG A 3 -11.00 2.44 11.64
C ARG A 3 -10.10 2.39 10.40
N LEU A 4 -10.08 3.43 9.58
CA LEU A 4 -9.21 3.54 8.41
C LEU A 4 -7.73 3.74 8.80
N ILE A 5 -7.46 4.60 9.78
CA ILE A 5 -6.10 4.89 10.28
C ILE A 5 -5.45 3.64 10.90
N ARG A 6 -6.20 2.78 11.60
CA ARG A 6 -5.66 1.52 12.14
C ARG A 6 -5.25 0.51 11.07
N ARG A 7 -5.93 0.49 9.90
CA ARG A 7 -5.59 -0.43 8.81
C ARG A 7 -4.35 -0.02 8.04
N GLN A 8 -4.03 1.27 7.94
CA GLN A 8 -2.87 1.76 7.20
C GLN A 8 -1.52 1.50 7.88
N ARG A 9 -1.44 1.43 9.21
CA ARG A 9 -0.21 1.03 9.92
C ARG A 9 0.23 -0.40 9.63
N GLN A 10 -0.63 -1.23 9.03
CA GLN A 10 -0.33 -2.61 8.65
C GLN A 10 0.40 -2.77 7.31
N MET A 11 0.58 -1.69 6.52
CA MET A 11 1.22 -1.77 5.20
C MET A 11 2.75 -1.94 5.22
N CYS A 12 3.44 -1.75 6.33
CA CYS A 12 4.90 -1.71 6.38
C CYS A 12 5.59 -3.01 6.83
N ILE A 13 4.90 -4.12 7.05
CA ILE A 13 5.54 -5.35 7.53
C ILE A 13 5.49 -6.43 6.44
N ARG A 14 6.60 -6.59 5.74
CA ARG A 14 6.94 -7.75 4.91
C ARG A 14 8.05 -8.53 5.60
N ASP A 15 7.80 -9.77 5.90
CA ASP A 15 8.51 -10.98 5.51
C ASP A 15 8.71 -12.00 6.62
N ARG A 16 8.36 -13.23 6.34
CA ARG A 16 8.91 -14.55 6.65
C ARG A 16 7.94 -15.55 7.30
N SER A 17 7.40 -16.43 6.50
CA SER A 17 7.28 -17.89 6.60
C SER A 17 6.05 -18.44 5.85
N LYS A 18 6.07 -19.71 5.44
CA LYS A 18 5.08 -20.35 4.55
C LYS A 18 3.62 -20.36 5.06
N LEU A 19 3.38 -20.23 6.37
CA LEU A 19 2.03 -20.09 6.96
C LEU A 19 1.43 -18.69 6.82
N ARG A 20 2.26 -17.67 6.59
CA ARG A 20 1.84 -16.27 6.40
C ARG A 20 1.27 -15.96 5.02
N ARG A 21 1.35 -16.87 4.05
CA ARG A 21 0.92 -16.60 2.66
C ARG A 21 -0.58 -16.34 2.53
N HIS A 22 -1.44 -17.01 3.31
CA HIS A 22 -2.90 -16.84 3.20
C HIS A 22 -3.41 -15.57 3.87
N SER A 23 -2.85 -15.16 5.01
CA SER A 23 -3.21 -13.90 5.66
C SER A 23 -2.57 -12.68 4.96
N ALA A 24 -1.34 -12.83 4.45
CA ALA A 24 -0.65 -11.80 3.67
C ALA A 24 -1.30 -11.55 2.31
N SER A 25 -1.83 -12.59 1.65
CA SER A 25 -2.59 -12.49 0.41
C SER A 25 -3.85 -11.63 0.61
N ARG A 26 -4.70 -11.95 1.59
CA ARG A 26 -5.90 -11.16 1.90
C ARG A 26 -5.62 -9.70 2.28
N SER A 27 -4.49 -9.46 2.95
CA SER A 27 -4.05 -8.10 3.28
C SER A 27 -3.61 -7.31 2.04
N ASN A 28 -2.93 -7.96 1.08
CA ASN A 28 -2.53 -7.33 -0.17
C ASN A 28 -3.73 -7.02 -1.07
N ASP A 29 -4.69 -7.94 -1.19
CA ASP A 29 -5.90 -7.75 -1.99
C ASP A 29 -6.75 -6.57 -1.47
N GLU A 30 -6.82 -6.37 -0.15
CA GLU A 30 -7.53 -5.23 0.45
C GLU A 30 -6.79 -3.91 0.20
N ILE A 31 -5.45 -3.93 0.21
CA ILE A 31 -4.62 -2.77 -0.11
C ILE A 31 -4.78 -2.37 -1.58
N ASP A 32 -4.75 -3.33 -2.49
CA ASP A 32 -4.90 -3.08 -3.91
C ASP A 32 -6.31 -2.57 -4.24
N LYS A 33 -7.35 -3.08 -3.57
CA LYS A 33 -8.71 -2.52 -3.63
C LYS A 33 -8.73 -1.04 -3.22
N LEU A 34 -8.10 -0.70 -2.09
CA LEU A 34 -8.08 0.69 -1.59
C LEU A 34 -7.32 1.63 -2.53
N ARG A 35 -6.23 1.16 -3.16
CA ARG A 35 -5.50 1.92 -4.17
C ARG A 35 -6.36 2.19 -5.40
N LEU A 36 -7.01 1.14 -5.92
CA LEU A 36 -7.93 1.26 -7.05
C LEU A 36 -9.12 2.16 -6.73
N ALA A 37 -9.69 2.06 -5.52
CA ALA A 37 -10.78 2.93 -5.08
C ALA A 37 -10.36 4.40 -5.00
N ALA A 38 -9.15 4.68 -4.50
CA ALA A 38 -8.61 6.04 -4.44
C ALA A 38 -8.39 6.61 -5.86
N THR A 39 -7.70 5.88 -6.73
CA THR A 39 -7.42 6.32 -8.11
C THR A 39 -8.69 6.49 -8.94
N SER A 40 -9.66 5.57 -8.82
CA SER A 40 -10.95 5.68 -9.50
C SER A 40 -11.73 6.91 -9.04
N SER A 41 -11.74 7.17 -7.71
CA SER A 41 -12.42 8.34 -7.14
C SER A 41 -11.79 9.66 -7.60
N LEU A 42 -10.47 9.74 -7.65
CA LEU A 42 -9.73 10.91 -8.13
C LEU A 42 -10.01 11.19 -9.61
N LEU A 43 -10.01 10.15 -10.45
CA LEU A 43 -10.26 10.27 -11.88
C LEU A 43 -11.76 10.39 -12.24
N SER A 44 -12.67 10.24 -11.28
CA SER A 44 -14.12 10.42 -11.53
C SER A 44 -14.54 11.86 -11.80
N GLY A 45 -13.62 12.83 -11.59
CA GLY A 45 -13.89 14.26 -11.69
C GLY A 45 -14.51 14.88 -10.44
N ARG A 46 -14.68 14.12 -9.37
CA ARG A 46 -15.12 14.63 -8.07
C ARG A 46 -14.03 15.50 -7.43
N LYS A 47 -14.46 16.56 -6.74
CA LYS A 47 -13.56 17.47 -6.00
C LYS A 47 -13.66 17.30 -4.47
N ASP A 48 -14.57 16.45 -4.00
CA ASP A 48 -14.82 16.16 -2.60
C ASP A 48 -14.14 14.85 -2.14
N VAL A 49 -12.95 14.56 -2.65
CA VAL A 49 -12.19 13.34 -2.37
C VAL A 49 -11.04 13.65 -1.41
N VAL A 50 -10.98 12.92 -0.30
CA VAL A 50 -9.86 12.95 0.64
C VAL A 50 -9.19 11.58 0.64
N VAL A 51 -7.89 11.56 0.33
CA VAL A 51 -7.09 10.34 0.35
C VAL A 51 -6.13 10.38 1.54
N VAL A 52 -6.23 9.38 2.42
CA VAL A 52 -5.31 9.20 3.54
C VAL A 52 -4.35 8.07 3.19
N SER A 53 -3.08 8.37 3.10
CA SER A 53 -2.05 7.40 2.69
C SER A 53 -0.78 7.54 3.53
N SER A 54 0.06 6.52 3.51
CA SER A 54 1.43 6.61 4.02
C SER A 54 2.34 7.27 3.00
N VAL A 55 3.58 7.56 3.40
CA VAL A 55 4.61 8.10 2.49
C VAL A 55 4.90 7.20 1.27
N SER A 56 4.43 5.95 1.26
CA SER A 56 4.52 5.07 0.10
C SER A 56 3.69 5.53 -1.11
N CYS A 57 2.83 6.53 -0.97
CA CYS A 57 2.10 7.16 -2.08
C CYS A 57 3.00 7.81 -3.14
N ILE A 58 4.27 8.08 -2.82
CA ILE A 58 5.27 8.60 -3.76
C ILE A 58 5.98 7.52 -4.59
N TYR A 59 5.67 6.23 -4.36
CA TYR A 59 6.18 5.13 -5.20
C TYR A 59 5.46 5.07 -6.54
N GLY A 60 6.18 4.47 -7.52
CA GLY A 60 5.68 4.28 -8.87
C GLY A 60 4.34 3.53 -8.92
N MET A 61 3.43 4.09 -9.69
CA MET A 61 2.12 3.54 -10.05
C MET A 61 1.97 3.54 -11.58
N GLY A 62 0.87 2.97 -12.09
CA GLY A 62 0.56 3.03 -13.51
C GLY A 62 0.28 4.46 -14.01
N ASN A 63 0.29 4.63 -15.32
CA ASN A 63 0.01 5.89 -15.98
C ASN A 63 -1.47 6.29 -15.81
N PRO A 64 -1.79 7.47 -15.23
CA PRO A 64 -3.18 7.92 -15.05
C PRO A 64 -3.96 8.01 -16.38
N SER A 65 -3.32 8.43 -17.46
CA SER A 65 -3.96 8.56 -18.78
C SER A 65 -4.36 7.20 -19.34
N ASP A 66 -3.49 6.20 -19.25
CA ASP A 66 -3.80 4.84 -19.71
C ASP A 66 -4.90 4.20 -18.88
N PHE A 67 -4.89 4.45 -17.57
CA PHE A 67 -5.95 3.99 -16.67
C PHE A 67 -7.30 4.63 -17.03
N TYR A 68 -7.34 5.94 -17.28
CA TYR A 68 -8.55 6.66 -17.65
C TYR A 68 -9.08 6.26 -19.05
N ASN A 69 -8.21 6.05 -20.02
CA ASN A 69 -8.60 5.68 -21.38
C ASN A 69 -9.24 4.28 -21.47
N ASN A 70 -9.01 3.43 -20.47
CA ASN A 70 -9.62 2.10 -20.37
C ASN A 70 -10.87 2.05 -19.51
N VAL A 71 -11.44 3.20 -19.12
CA VAL A 71 -12.73 3.28 -18.43
C VAL A 71 -13.85 2.91 -19.39
N ILE A 72 -14.75 2.05 -18.93
CA ILE A 72 -15.94 1.61 -19.70
C ILE A 72 -17.13 2.39 -19.18
N GLU A 73 -17.70 3.25 -20.01
CA GLU A 73 -18.94 3.96 -19.69
C GLU A 73 -20.13 3.17 -20.21
N VAL A 74 -21.08 2.88 -19.34
CA VAL A 74 -22.35 2.24 -19.67
C VAL A 74 -23.50 3.17 -19.27
N GLN A 75 -24.54 3.23 -20.10
CA GLN A 75 -25.72 4.05 -19.85
C GLN A 75 -26.97 3.26 -20.21
N GLN A 76 -27.96 3.28 -19.31
CA GLN A 76 -29.25 2.65 -19.51
C GLN A 76 -29.96 3.21 -20.78
N GLY A 77 -30.55 2.33 -21.56
CA GLY A 77 -31.27 2.69 -22.78
C GLY A 77 -30.37 3.07 -23.97
N LYS A 78 -29.03 2.98 -23.83
CA LYS A 78 -28.12 3.16 -24.96
C LYS A 78 -27.66 1.82 -25.54
N ALA A 79 -27.56 1.80 -26.87
CA ALA A 79 -27.00 0.66 -27.60
C ALA A 79 -25.53 0.44 -27.22
N PHE A 80 -25.22 -0.74 -26.73
CA PHE A 80 -23.89 -1.20 -26.43
C PHE A 80 -23.82 -2.70 -26.63
N SER A 81 -23.29 -3.13 -27.77
CA SER A 81 -23.21 -4.56 -28.06
C SER A 81 -22.54 -5.32 -26.92
N ARG A 82 -23.27 -6.32 -26.39
CA ARG A 82 -22.79 -7.17 -25.28
C ARG A 82 -21.42 -7.78 -25.56
N ASN A 83 -21.18 -8.23 -26.80
CA ASN A 83 -19.88 -8.83 -27.16
C ASN A 83 -18.74 -7.80 -27.11
N VAL A 84 -19.00 -6.57 -27.53
CA VAL A 84 -18.03 -5.46 -27.43
C VAL A 84 -17.78 -5.12 -25.97
N PHE A 85 -18.84 -5.08 -25.14
CA PHE A 85 -18.73 -4.86 -23.72
C PHE A 85 -17.86 -5.92 -23.02
N LEU A 86 -18.09 -7.20 -23.29
CA LEU A 86 -17.29 -8.29 -22.72
C LEU A 86 -15.83 -8.22 -23.13
N ARG A 87 -15.53 -7.85 -24.38
CA ARG A 87 -14.15 -7.62 -24.83
C ARG A 87 -13.50 -6.45 -24.07
N ARG A 88 -14.21 -5.34 -23.89
CA ARG A 88 -13.72 -4.21 -23.12
C ARG A 88 -13.44 -4.57 -21.67
N LEU A 89 -14.25 -5.42 -21.03
CA LEU A 89 -13.96 -5.92 -19.68
C LEU A 89 -12.63 -6.69 -19.64
N VAL A 90 -12.39 -7.59 -20.62
CA VAL A 90 -11.12 -8.32 -20.72
C VAL A 90 -9.95 -7.36 -20.99
N ASP A 91 -10.11 -6.40 -21.89
CA ASP A 91 -9.10 -5.38 -22.17
C ASP A 91 -8.81 -4.50 -20.95
N SER A 92 -9.81 -4.29 -20.04
CA SER A 92 -9.66 -3.62 -18.74
C SER A 92 -9.20 -4.56 -17.62
N LEU A 93 -8.64 -5.73 -17.97
CA LEU A 93 -8.05 -6.75 -17.08
C LEU A 93 -9.05 -7.42 -16.12
N TYR A 94 -10.36 -7.41 -16.42
CA TYR A 94 -11.30 -8.29 -15.73
C TYR A 94 -11.22 -9.70 -16.30
N VAL A 95 -11.24 -10.70 -15.42
CA VAL A 95 -11.13 -12.11 -15.80
C VAL A 95 -12.52 -12.75 -15.77
N ARG A 96 -12.90 -13.47 -16.85
CA ARG A 96 -14.14 -14.23 -16.86
C ARG A 96 -14.00 -15.47 -15.96
N ASN A 97 -14.90 -15.57 -14.98
CA ASN A 97 -15.00 -16.74 -14.11
C ASN A 97 -16.48 -16.96 -13.76
N ASP A 98 -17.04 -18.02 -14.37
CA ASP A 98 -18.47 -18.35 -14.22
C ASP A 98 -18.76 -19.18 -12.94
N ILE A 99 -17.70 -19.69 -12.25
CA ILE A 99 -17.80 -20.53 -11.06
C ILE A 99 -17.62 -19.68 -9.80
N ASP A 100 -16.43 -19.09 -9.62
CA ASP A 100 -16.06 -18.29 -8.46
C ASP A 100 -15.93 -16.81 -8.84
N LEU A 101 -16.88 -16.00 -8.39
CA LEU A 101 -16.89 -14.58 -8.67
C LEU A 101 -16.14 -13.83 -7.56
N ASN A 102 -14.86 -13.58 -7.79
CA ASN A 102 -13.99 -12.79 -6.92
C ASN A 102 -13.78 -11.38 -7.48
N ARG A 103 -13.22 -10.45 -6.68
CA ARG A 103 -12.88 -9.10 -7.14
C ARG A 103 -12.01 -9.14 -8.40
N GLY A 104 -12.32 -8.29 -9.37
CA GLY A 104 -11.68 -8.29 -10.69
C GLY A 104 -12.18 -9.36 -11.64
N ASN A 105 -13.21 -10.13 -11.26
CA ASN A 105 -13.82 -11.12 -12.14
C ASN A 105 -15.22 -10.68 -12.61
N PHE A 106 -15.63 -11.23 -13.75
CA PHE A 106 -17.00 -11.12 -14.21
C PHE A 106 -17.54 -12.49 -14.65
N ARG A 107 -18.84 -12.65 -14.59
CA ARG A 107 -19.55 -13.83 -15.11
C ARG A 107 -20.69 -13.43 -16.02
N VAL A 108 -21.07 -14.33 -16.92
CA VAL A 108 -22.15 -14.10 -17.87
C VAL A 108 -23.20 -15.20 -17.70
N LYS A 109 -24.45 -14.80 -17.44
CA LYS A 109 -25.62 -15.70 -17.36
C LYS A 109 -26.72 -15.18 -18.27
N GLY A 110 -26.85 -15.73 -19.49
CA GLY A 110 -27.79 -15.25 -20.50
C GLY A 110 -27.49 -13.79 -20.87
N ASP A 111 -28.46 -12.91 -20.66
CA ASP A 111 -28.34 -11.48 -20.94
C ASP A 111 -27.81 -10.65 -19.75
N THR A 112 -27.49 -11.31 -18.65
CA THR A 112 -26.97 -10.69 -17.44
C THR A 112 -25.46 -10.85 -17.33
N VAL A 113 -24.76 -9.75 -17.06
CA VAL A 113 -23.33 -9.71 -16.77
C VAL A 113 -23.13 -9.19 -15.34
N ASP A 114 -22.62 -10.05 -14.46
CA ASP A 114 -22.25 -9.69 -13.09
C ASP A 114 -20.74 -9.42 -13.05
N ILE A 115 -20.35 -8.25 -12.55
CA ILE A 115 -18.95 -7.81 -12.47
C ILE A 115 -18.64 -7.54 -10.99
N TYR A 116 -17.65 -8.26 -10.44
CA TYR A 116 -17.14 -7.93 -9.12
C TYR A 116 -16.05 -6.88 -9.28
N LEU A 117 -16.40 -5.62 -9.01
CA LEU A 117 -15.50 -4.50 -9.20
C LEU A 117 -14.25 -4.67 -8.34
N ALA A 118 -13.07 -4.40 -8.92
CA ALA A 118 -11.79 -4.57 -8.22
C ALA A 118 -11.61 -3.56 -7.07
N TYR A 119 -12.34 -2.45 -7.11
CA TYR A 119 -12.27 -1.32 -6.16
C TYR A 119 -13.48 -1.20 -5.22
N ALA A 120 -14.43 -2.14 -5.26
CA ALA A 120 -15.64 -2.11 -4.44
C ALA A 120 -15.91 -3.46 -3.75
N ASP A 121 -16.86 -3.45 -2.81
CA ASP A 121 -17.29 -4.66 -2.10
C ASP A 121 -18.54 -5.28 -2.68
N ASN A 122 -19.24 -4.56 -3.56
CA ASN A 122 -20.48 -4.98 -4.20
C ASN A 122 -20.25 -5.38 -5.67
N LEU A 123 -21.20 -6.12 -6.21
CA LEU A 123 -21.26 -6.47 -7.62
C LEU A 123 -21.95 -5.36 -8.41
N LEU A 124 -21.48 -5.12 -9.61
CA LEU A 124 -22.21 -4.38 -10.62
C LEU A 124 -22.87 -5.38 -11.57
N ARG A 125 -24.18 -5.36 -11.65
CA ARG A 125 -24.98 -6.17 -12.56
C ARG A 125 -25.47 -5.32 -13.70
N ILE A 126 -25.20 -5.77 -14.94
CA ILE A 126 -25.69 -5.14 -16.16
C ILE A 126 -26.56 -6.15 -16.89
N ILE A 127 -27.80 -5.76 -17.15
CA ILE A 127 -28.77 -6.55 -17.90
C ILE A 127 -28.89 -5.96 -19.29
N PHE A 128 -28.76 -6.83 -20.30
CA PHE A 128 -28.89 -6.47 -21.70
C PHE A 128 -30.22 -6.93 -22.26
N TRP A 129 -30.80 -6.15 -23.16
CA TRP A 129 -31.90 -6.55 -24.03
C TRP A 129 -31.42 -6.44 -25.48
N GLY A 130 -31.00 -7.57 -26.04
CA GLY A 130 -30.28 -7.57 -27.33
C GLY A 130 -28.95 -6.84 -27.22
N ASP A 131 -28.79 -5.75 -27.96
CA ASP A 131 -27.60 -4.87 -27.91
C ASP A 131 -27.83 -3.59 -27.10
N ASP A 132 -28.92 -3.47 -26.37
CA ASP A 132 -29.21 -2.32 -25.51
C ASP A 132 -28.97 -2.66 -24.05
N VAL A 133 -28.50 -1.68 -23.26
CA VAL A 133 -28.40 -1.79 -21.80
C VAL A 133 -29.78 -1.53 -21.19
N ASP A 134 -30.42 -2.58 -20.67
CA ASP A 134 -31.74 -2.50 -20.03
C ASP A 134 -31.67 -1.93 -18.62
N SER A 135 -30.78 -2.46 -17.77
CA SER A 135 -30.58 -1.94 -16.42
C SER A 135 -29.14 -2.08 -15.92
N ILE A 136 -28.79 -1.20 -14.98
CA ILE A 136 -27.51 -1.16 -14.28
C ILE A 136 -27.80 -1.16 -12.78
N GLU A 137 -27.38 -2.22 -12.07
CA GLU A 137 -27.72 -2.43 -10.67
C GLU A 137 -26.48 -2.73 -9.83
N GLU A 138 -26.42 -2.17 -8.63
CA GLU A 138 -25.48 -2.58 -7.60
C GLU A 138 -26.12 -3.68 -6.74
N VAL A 139 -25.42 -4.78 -6.56
CA VAL A 139 -25.97 -5.99 -5.94
C VAL A 139 -25.03 -6.45 -4.83
N ASP A 140 -25.59 -6.81 -3.68
CA ASP A 140 -24.84 -7.44 -2.61
C ASP A 140 -24.37 -8.86 -3.04
N PRO A 141 -23.06 -9.16 -2.95
CA PRO A 141 -22.50 -10.42 -3.45
C PRO A 141 -22.96 -11.65 -2.66
N ILE A 142 -23.42 -11.49 -1.42
CA ILE A 142 -23.80 -12.58 -0.53
C ILE A 142 -25.31 -12.88 -0.66
N SER A 143 -26.16 -11.85 -0.52
CA SER A 143 -27.60 -12.01 -0.55
C SER A 143 -28.20 -11.99 -1.96
N GLY A 144 -27.46 -11.42 -2.94
CA GLY A 144 -27.94 -11.21 -4.30
C GLY A 144 -29.02 -10.11 -4.43
N VAL A 145 -29.25 -9.33 -3.37
CA VAL A 145 -30.24 -8.25 -3.35
C VAL A 145 -29.70 -7.01 -4.04
N THR A 146 -30.52 -6.36 -4.84
CA THR A 146 -30.20 -5.07 -5.48
C THR A 146 -30.20 -3.96 -4.41
N ILE A 147 -29.05 -3.28 -4.27
CA ILE A 147 -28.82 -2.18 -3.33
C ILE A 147 -29.20 -0.84 -3.96
N ALA A 148 -28.77 -0.62 -5.21
CA ALA A 148 -28.99 0.62 -5.95
C ALA A 148 -29.17 0.36 -7.43
N ARG A 149 -29.78 1.34 -8.15
CA ARG A 149 -29.89 1.36 -9.62
C ARG A 149 -29.30 2.66 -10.15
N PHE A 150 -28.70 2.60 -11.33
CA PHE A 150 -28.03 3.72 -11.95
C PHE A 150 -28.49 3.92 -13.39
N ASP A 151 -28.64 5.16 -13.79
CA ASP A 151 -28.89 5.53 -15.19
C ASP A 151 -27.60 5.43 -16.03
N ALA A 152 -26.44 5.65 -15.41
CA ALA A 152 -25.11 5.53 -16.02
C ALA A 152 -24.08 5.10 -14.98
N TYR A 153 -23.08 4.35 -15.42
CA TYR A 153 -21.98 3.91 -14.56
C TYR A 153 -20.64 3.90 -15.30
N LYS A 154 -19.54 4.22 -14.59
CA LYS A 154 -18.18 4.13 -15.08
C LYS A 154 -17.47 2.96 -14.42
N ILE A 155 -17.06 1.98 -15.23
CA ILE A 155 -16.31 0.83 -14.78
C ILE A 155 -14.83 1.12 -15.00
N TYR A 156 -14.06 1.19 -13.93
CA TYR A 156 -12.63 1.41 -13.96
C TYR A 156 -11.88 0.08 -14.09
N PRO A 157 -10.65 0.09 -14.66
CA PRO A 157 -9.85 -1.13 -14.82
C PRO A 157 -9.61 -1.90 -13.53
N ALA A 158 -9.40 -3.22 -13.66
CA ALA A 158 -9.14 -4.09 -12.52
C ALA A 158 -7.69 -4.04 -12.00
N ASN A 159 -6.79 -3.35 -12.70
CA ASN A 159 -5.39 -3.20 -12.31
C ASN A 159 -4.89 -1.78 -12.60
N LEU A 160 -3.97 -1.28 -11.77
CA LEU A 160 -3.35 0.05 -11.93
C LEU A 160 -2.34 0.12 -13.08
N PHE A 161 -1.70 -1.00 -13.42
CA PHE A 161 -0.74 -1.09 -14.51
C PHE A 161 -1.45 -1.52 -15.80
N MET A 162 -2.17 -0.57 -16.38
CA MET A 162 -2.87 -0.72 -17.65
C MET A 162 -2.02 -0.22 -18.80
N THR A 163 -2.10 -0.91 -19.94
CA THR A 163 -1.46 -0.50 -21.16
C THR A 163 -2.19 -1.09 -22.38
N THR A 164 -1.99 -0.52 -23.56
CA THR A 164 -2.58 -1.06 -24.79
C THR A 164 -1.83 -2.30 -25.27
N LYS A 165 -2.48 -3.15 -26.09
CA LYS A 165 -1.83 -4.34 -26.67
C LYS A 165 -0.61 -3.99 -27.51
N GLU A 166 -0.68 -2.89 -28.27
CA GLU A 166 0.44 -2.38 -29.05
C GLU A 166 1.60 -1.93 -28.16
N ALA A 167 1.31 -1.21 -27.07
CA ALA A 167 2.31 -0.82 -26.10
C ALA A 167 2.92 -2.02 -25.38
N THR A 168 2.12 -3.06 -25.06
CA THR A 168 2.61 -4.31 -24.49
C THR A 168 3.58 -5.02 -25.43
N LEU A 169 3.23 -5.17 -26.71
CA LEU A 169 4.12 -5.80 -27.70
C LEU A 169 5.43 -5.03 -27.86
N ARG A 170 5.36 -3.69 -27.95
CA ARG A 170 6.55 -2.85 -27.99
C ARG A 170 7.42 -3.02 -26.75
N ALA A 171 6.80 -2.97 -25.57
CA ALA A 171 7.50 -3.13 -24.29
C ALA A 171 8.22 -4.49 -24.20
N ILE A 172 7.58 -5.59 -24.65
CA ILE A 172 8.18 -6.91 -24.68
C ILE A 172 9.44 -6.91 -25.55
N HIS A 173 9.39 -6.33 -26.75
CA HIS A 173 10.58 -6.26 -27.62
C HIS A 173 11.71 -5.45 -26.97
N GLU A 174 11.40 -4.30 -26.38
CA GLU A 174 12.41 -3.48 -25.69
C GLU A 174 13.03 -4.20 -24.48
N ILE A 175 12.21 -4.98 -23.74
CA ILE A 175 12.67 -5.80 -22.61
C ILE A 175 13.59 -6.93 -23.10
N GLU A 176 13.24 -7.60 -24.19
CA GLU A 176 14.05 -8.68 -24.80
C GLU A 176 15.40 -8.14 -25.30
N ASP A 177 15.40 -6.97 -25.93
CA ASP A 177 16.62 -6.30 -26.37
C ASP A 177 17.55 -5.94 -25.21
N ASP A 178 16.97 -5.36 -24.13
CA ASP A 178 17.75 -5.01 -22.94
C ASP A 178 18.19 -6.24 -22.15
N LEU A 179 17.40 -7.33 -22.16
CA LEU A 179 17.81 -8.62 -21.60
C LEU A 179 19.02 -9.17 -22.34
N HIS A 180 18.98 -9.17 -23.67
CA HIS A 180 20.10 -9.70 -24.49
C HIS A 180 21.39 -8.91 -24.21
N LYS A 181 21.32 -7.59 -24.19
CA LYS A 181 22.48 -6.73 -23.85
C LYS A 181 23.03 -7.00 -22.45
N GLN A 182 22.14 -7.16 -21.47
CA GLN A 182 22.56 -7.38 -20.09
C GLN A 182 23.12 -8.78 -19.85
N VAL A 183 22.59 -9.79 -20.52
CA VAL A 183 23.12 -11.17 -20.50
C VAL A 183 24.52 -11.20 -21.11
N GLN A 184 24.71 -10.61 -22.30
CA GLN A 184 26.03 -10.51 -22.93
C GLN A 184 27.04 -9.77 -22.05
N TRP A 185 26.60 -8.71 -21.38
CA TRP A 185 27.47 -7.98 -20.44
C TRP A 185 27.93 -8.88 -19.29
N PHE A 186 27.03 -9.64 -18.66
CA PHE A 186 27.40 -10.59 -17.60
C PHE A 186 28.34 -11.69 -18.09
N GLU A 187 28.12 -12.23 -19.29
CA GLU A 187 28.98 -13.26 -19.89
C GLU A 187 30.39 -12.72 -20.13
N ASN A 188 30.51 -11.51 -20.68
CA ASN A 188 31.80 -10.84 -20.93
C ASN A 188 32.57 -10.53 -19.64
N GLU A 189 31.85 -10.24 -18.54
CA GLU A 189 32.42 -10.03 -17.21
C GLU A 189 32.74 -11.35 -16.47
N GLY A 190 32.54 -12.52 -17.10
CA GLY A 190 32.78 -13.82 -16.50
C GLY A 190 31.77 -14.21 -15.40
N ARG A 191 30.54 -13.73 -15.50
CA ARG A 191 29.47 -13.92 -14.53
C ARG A 191 28.28 -14.75 -15.10
N PRO A 192 28.51 -16.01 -15.50
CA PRO A 192 27.49 -16.81 -16.18
C PRO A 192 26.30 -17.20 -15.29
N PHE A 193 26.45 -17.23 -13.97
CA PHE A 193 25.35 -17.53 -13.06
C PHE A 193 24.34 -16.39 -13.00
N GLU A 194 24.78 -15.15 -12.98
CA GLU A 194 23.96 -13.95 -13.04
C GLU A 194 23.26 -13.83 -14.39
N ALA A 195 23.97 -14.09 -15.49
CA ALA A 195 23.43 -14.13 -16.84
C ALA A 195 22.27 -15.11 -16.92
N LYS A 196 22.48 -16.36 -16.52
CA LYS A 196 21.47 -17.42 -16.54
C LYS A 196 20.26 -17.07 -15.68
N ARG A 197 20.48 -16.61 -14.45
CA ARG A 197 19.42 -16.22 -13.52
C ARG A 197 18.54 -15.11 -14.10
N LEU A 198 19.17 -14.08 -14.68
CA LEU A 198 18.44 -12.96 -15.28
C LEU A 198 17.63 -13.45 -16.48
N GLN A 199 18.25 -14.25 -17.36
CA GLN A 199 17.58 -14.78 -18.53
C GLN A 199 16.35 -15.62 -18.17
N GLU A 200 16.51 -16.61 -17.28
CA GLU A 200 15.39 -17.47 -16.84
C GLU A 200 14.25 -16.64 -16.23
N ARG A 201 14.57 -15.68 -15.39
CA ARG A 201 13.57 -14.85 -14.72
C ARG A 201 12.81 -13.96 -15.70
N VAL A 202 13.51 -13.25 -16.58
CA VAL A 202 12.88 -12.29 -17.50
C VAL A 202 12.11 -13.03 -18.59
N THR A 203 12.63 -14.15 -19.11
CA THR A 203 11.92 -14.98 -20.09
C THR A 203 10.59 -15.48 -19.52
N TYR A 204 10.60 -15.98 -18.28
CA TYR A 204 9.36 -16.40 -17.60
C TYR A 204 8.38 -15.23 -17.41
N ASP A 205 8.86 -14.05 -16.99
CA ASP A 205 8.01 -12.87 -16.82
C ASP A 205 7.39 -12.44 -18.17
N MET A 206 8.14 -12.52 -19.28
CA MET A 206 7.63 -12.19 -20.63
C MET A 206 6.58 -13.20 -21.14
N GLU A 207 6.76 -14.47 -20.86
CA GLU A 207 5.74 -15.49 -21.16
C GLU A 207 4.44 -15.21 -20.40
N MET A 208 4.53 -14.90 -19.11
CA MET A 208 3.36 -14.55 -18.29
C MET A 208 2.64 -13.30 -18.82
N ILE A 209 3.40 -12.29 -19.25
CA ILE A 209 2.81 -11.05 -19.81
C ILE A 209 2.14 -11.33 -21.15
N ARG A 210 2.71 -12.18 -22.01
CA ARG A 210 2.10 -12.56 -23.30
C ARG A 210 0.78 -13.32 -23.12
N GLU A 211 0.76 -14.28 -22.20
CA GLU A 211 -0.38 -15.16 -22.01
C GLU A 211 -1.49 -14.55 -21.13
N LEU A 212 -1.10 -13.87 -20.05
CA LEU A 212 -2.03 -13.37 -19.04
C LEU A 212 -2.15 -11.84 -18.99
N GLY A 213 -1.32 -11.11 -19.75
CA GLY A 213 -1.25 -9.65 -19.69
C GLY A 213 -0.57 -9.11 -18.43
N HIS A 214 -0.06 -9.98 -17.54
CA HIS A 214 0.48 -9.60 -16.22
C HIS A 214 1.54 -10.60 -15.75
N CYS A 215 2.51 -10.11 -14.96
CA CYS A 215 3.44 -10.96 -14.19
C CYS A 215 3.66 -10.43 -12.78
N SER A 216 4.16 -11.28 -11.88
CA SER A 216 4.55 -10.86 -10.54
C SER A 216 5.76 -9.93 -10.59
N GLY A 217 5.61 -8.69 -10.15
CA GLY A 217 6.65 -7.67 -10.20
C GLY A 217 6.67 -6.89 -11.52
N ILE A 218 5.53 -6.82 -12.22
CA ILE A 218 5.37 -6.07 -13.49
C ILE A 218 5.83 -4.62 -13.36
N GLU A 219 5.73 -4.04 -12.18
CA GLU A 219 6.20 -2.69 -11.86
C GLU A 219 7.69 -2.48 -12.16
N ASN A 220 8.52 -3.54 -12.14
CA ASN A 220 9.94 -3.45 -12.49
C ASN A 220 10.17 -3.20 -13.99
N TYR A 221 9.14 -3.39 -14.79
CA TYR A 221 9.12 -3.16 -16.24
C TYR A 221 8.31 -1.91 -16.61
N SER A 222 7.79 -1.14 -15.63
CA SER A 222 6.88 0.00 -15.86
C SER A 222 7.41 1.01 -16.87
N ARG A 223 8.74 1.26 -16.89
CA ARG A 223 9.37 2.18 -17.84
C ARG A 223 9.06 1.83 -19.31
N TYR A 224 9.09 0.55 -19.66
CA TYR A 224 8.83 0.10 -21.03
C TYR A 224 7.35 0.25 -21.41
N PHE A 225 6.45 -0.09 -20.48
CA PHE A 225 5.01 0.04 -20.69
C PHE A 225 4.59 1.50 -20.84
N ASP A 226 5.13 2.38 -20.00
CA ASP A 226 4.85 3.82 -20.05
C ASP A 226 5.59 4.53 -21.19
N GLY A 227 6.53 3.90 -21.88
CA GLY A 227 7.38 4.51 -22.90
C GLY A 227 8.28 5.62 -22.35
N ARG A 228 8.60 5.61 -21.06
CA ARG A 228 9.45 6.63 -20.40
C ARG A 228 10.92 6.42 -20.72
N LYS A 229 11.65 7.53 -20.81
CA LYS A 229 13.12 7.49 -20.93
C LYS A 229 13.74 6.98 -19.63
N ALA A 230 14.89 6.31 -19.73
CA ALA A 230 15.67 5.89 -18.57
C ALA A 230 15.98 7.09 -17.65
N GLY A 231 15.82 6.88 -16.34
CA GLY A 231 16.06 7.91 -15.31
C GLY A 231 14.93 8.92 -15.10
N SER A 232 13.88 8.94 -15.96
CA SER A 232 12.72 9.79 -15.74
C SER A 232 11.93 9.37 -14.48
N ARG A 233 11.21 10.32 -13.86
CA ARG A 233 10.40 10.01 -12.71
C ARG A 233 9.23 9.09 -13.08
N PRO A 234 8.85 8.13 -12.23
CA PRO A 234 7.63 7.34 -12.43
C PRO A 234 6.38 8.19 -12.11
N TYR A 235 5.24 7.76 -12.63
CA TYR A 235 3.96 8.22 -12.12
C TYR A 235 3.73 7.70 -10.71
N CYS A 236 3.09 8.49 -9.86
CA CYS A 236 2.74 8.11 -8.50
C CYS A 236 1.30 8.52 -8.16
N LEU A 237 0.84 8.29 -6.94
CA LEU A 237 -0.53 8.66 -6.56
C LEU A 237 -0.83 10.16 -6.76
N LEU A 238 0.18 11.02 -6.59
CA LEU A 238 0.00 12.48 -6.75
C LEU A 238 -0.34 12.88 -8.21
N ASP A 239 0.04 12.07 -9.20
CA ASP A 239 -0.30 12.31 -10.61
C ASP A 239 -1.79 12.07 -10.94
N PHE A 240 -2.54 11.42 -10.04
CA PHE A 240 -3.98 11.17 -10.19
C PHE A 240 -4.83 12.33 -9.64
N PHE A 241 -4.23 13.23 -8.87
CA PHE A 241 -4.93 14.40 -8.34
C PHE A 241 -5.09 15.52 -9.41
N PRO A 242 -6.12 16.37 -9.28
CA PRO A 242 -6.19 17.60 -10.05
C PRO A 242 -5.01 18.52 -9.69
N GLU A 243 -4.72 19.53 -10.54
CA GLU A 243 -3.57 20.43 -10.33
C GLU A 243 -3.65 21.28 -9.05
N ASP A 244 -4.86 21.50 -8.52
CA ASP A 244 -5.18 22.37 -7.40
C ASP A 244 -5.44 21.59 -6.08
N PHE A 245 -4.73 20.49 -5.86
CA PHE A 245 -4.89 19.70 -4.64
C PHE A 245 -4.05 20.21 -3.47
N LEU A 246 -4.53 19.94 -2.25
CA LEU A 246 -3.86 20.26 -1.00
C LEU A 246 -3.24 19.00 -0.39
N ILE A 247 -1.99 19.09 0.04
CA ILE A 247 -1.33 18.05 0.83
C ILE A 247 -1.31 18.47 2.30
N VAL A 248 -1.74 17.57 3.16
CA VAL A 248 -1.57 17.70 4.61
C VAL A 248 -0.58 16.64 5.05
N ILE A 249 0.58 17.06 5.56
CA ILE A 249 1.65 16.15 6.03
C ILE A 249 1.56 16.08 7.55
N ASP A 250 1.03 14.96 8.03
CA ASP A 250 0.93 14.69 9.47
C ASP A 250 2.28 14.22 10.01
N GLU A 251 2.61 14.60 11.24
CA GLU A 251 3.91 14.38 11.88
C GLU A 251 5.06 14.75 10.94
N SER A 252 5.00 15.96 10.37
CA SER A 252 5.88 16.41 9.28
C SER A 252 7.36 16.34 9.65
N HIS A 253 7.73 16.59 10.90
CA HIS A 253 9.10 16.46 11.41
C HIS A 253 9.70 15.05 11.26
N VAL A 254 8.85 14.01 11.10
CA VAL A 254 9.25 12.62 10.81
C VAL A 254 8.98 12.28 9.34
N SER A 255 7.82 12.67 8.82
CA SER A 255 7.37 12.30 7.47
C SER A 255 8.23 12.91 6.37
N VAL A 256 8.65 14.18 6.51
CA VAL A 256 9.51 14.86 5.53
C VAL A 256 10.90 14.22 5.43
N PRO A 257 11.63 13.96 6.52
CA PRO A 257 12.87 13.20 6.47
C PRO A 257 12.71 11.80 5.87
N GLN A 258 11.60 11.12 6.15
CA GLN A 258 11.31 9.81 5.57
C GLN A 258 11.14 9.88 4.05
N ILE A 259 10.37 10.84 3.52
CA ILE A 259 10.23 11.08 2.07
C ILE A 259 11.61 11.30 1.45
N ARG A 260 12.48 12.10 2.08
CA ARG A 260 13.83 12.40 1.61
C ARG A 260 14.73 11.15 1.56
N ALA A 261 14.62 10.26 2.53
CA ALA A 261 15.45 9.06 2.64
C ALA A 261 15.00 7.92 1.71
N MET A 262 13.72 7.87 1.31
CA MET A 262 13.14 6.73 0.59
C MET A 262 13.85 6.41 -0.73
N TYR A 263 14.18 7.42 -1.53
CA TYR A 263 14.86 7.23 -2.80
C TYR A 263 16.24 6.56 -2.62
N GLY A 264 17.03 7.03 -1.66
CA GLY A 264 18.35 6.49 -1.38
C GLY A 264 18.32 5.02 -0.93
N GLY A 265 17.39 4.69 -0.04
CA GLY A 265 17.21 3.33 0.46
C GLY A 265 16.74 2.35 -0.62
N ASP A 266 15.76 2.75 -1.45
CA ASP A 266 15.28 1.93 -2.57
C ASP A 266 16.37 1.73 -3.63
N ARG A 267 17.10 2.78 -3.98
CA ARG A 267 18.20 2.73 -4.94
C ARG A 267 19.31 1.77 -4.50
N ALA A 268 19.74 1.85 -3.25
CA ALA A 268 20.80 0.96 -2.72
C ALA A 268 20.39 -0.52 -2.81
N ARG A 269 19.13 -0.84 -2.47
CA ARG A 269 18.60 -2.20 -2.61
C ARG A 269 18.58 -2.66 -4.06
N LYS A 270 18.12 -1.82 -4.98
CA LYS A 270 17.97 -2.17 -6.40
C LYS A 270 19.28 -2.31 -7.13
N ILE A 271 20.32 -1.54 -6.78
CA ILE A 271 21.67 -1.72 -7.28
C ILE A 271 22.10 -3.18 -7.07
N ASN A 272 21.98 -3.71 -5.86
CA ASN A 272 22.32 -5.11 -5.58
C ASN A 272 21.49 -6.10 -6.41
N LEU A 273 20.17 -5.85 -6.58
CA LEU A 273 19.32 -6.74 -7.38
C LEU A 273 19.73 -6.77 -8.86
N VAL A 274 20.14 -5.65 -9.42
CA VAL A 274 20.64 -5.56 -10.80
C VAL A 274 22.04 -6.17 -10.91
N GLU A 275 22.93 -5.81 -10.01
CA GLU A 275 24.32 -6.31 -9.99
C GLU A 275 24.41 -7.83 -9.90
N TYR A 276 23.53 -8.46 -9.11
CA TYR A 276 23.50 -9.91 -8.97
C TYR A 276 22.52 -10.63 -9.92
N GLY A 277 22.07 -9.98 -10.99
CA GLY A 277 21.25 -10.59 -12.05
C GLY A 277 19.82 -11.00 -11.61
N PHE A 278 19.25 -10.37 -10.59
CA PHE A 278 17.88 -10.61 -10.17
C PHE A 278 16.86 -9.73 -10.91
N ARG A 279 17.30 -8.59 -11.46
CA ARG A 279 16.47 -7.64 -12.21
C ARG A 279 17.25 -6.99 -13.33
N LEU A 280 16.52 -6.56 -14.38
CA LEU A 280 17.07 -5.68 -15.41
C LEU A 280 17.40 -4.29 -14.85
N PRO A 281 18.33 -3.54 -15.45
CA PRO A 281 18.63 -2.15 -15.06
C PRO A 281 17.41 -1.24 -15.03
N ALA A 282 16.41 -1.48 -15.88
CA ALA A 282 15.14 -0.74 -15.89
C ALA A 282 14.36 -0.78 -14.57
N ALA A 283 14.58 -1.79 -13.73
CA ALA A 283 13.97 -1.85 -12.41
C ALA A 283 14.38 -0.68 -11.50
N MET A 284 15.51 -0.01 -11.80
CA MET A 284 15.95 1.22 -11.13
C MET A 284 14.99 2.39 -11.35
N ASP A 285 14.22 2.38 -12.45
CA ASP A 285 13.27 3.44 -12.81
C ASP A 285 11.89 3.27 -12.18
N ASN A 286 11.60 2.11 -11.59
CA ASN A 286 10.48 1.91 -10.68
C ASN A 286 10.91 2.29 -9.25
N ARG A 287 10.84 3.56 -8.93
CA ARG A 287 11.41 4.14 -7.71
C ARG A 287 10.43 5.11 -7.06
N PRO A 288 10.59 5.42 -5.76
CA PRO A 288 9.91 6.58 -5.21
C PRO A 288 10.41 7.87 -5.86
N LEU A 289 9.62 8.91 -5.76
CA LEU A 289 10.06 10.25 -6.15
C LEU A 289 11.33 10.62 -5.39
N LYS A 290 12.21 11.37 -6.05
CA LYS A 290 13.24 12.13 -5.35
C LYS A 290 12.56 13.26 -4.55
N PHE A 291 13.23 13.75 -3.53
CA PHE A 291 12.65 14.81 -2.69
C PHE A 291 12.32 16.08 -3.50
N GLU A 292 13.19 16.44 -4.43
CA GLU A 292 13.00 17.59 -5.31
C GLU A 292 11.77 17.42 -6.22
N GLU A 293 11.59 16.19 -6.77
CA GLU A 293 10.42 15.87 -7.60
C GLU A 293 9.12 15.94 -6.80
N PHE A 294 9.16 15.49 -5.54
CA PHE A 294 8.03 15.61 -4.62
C PHE A 294 7.71 17.08 -4.32
N ALA A 295 8.74 17.90 -4.02
CA ALA A 295 8.58 19.31 -3.71
C ALA A 295 7.99 20.11 -4.89
N GLU A 296 8.37 19.77 -6.13
CA GLU A 296 7.79 20.38 -7.34
C GLU A 296 6.29 20.08 -7.51
N MET A 297 5.85 18.88 -7.11
CA MET A 297 4.44 18.47 -7.18
C MET A 297 3.61 19.04 -6.02
N ALA A 298 4.22 19.23 -4.86
CA ALA A 298 3.58 19.66 -3.62
C ALA A 298 3.42 21.20 -3.59
N LYS A 299 2.53 21.74 -4.43
CA LYS A 299 2.34 23.20 -4.57
C LYS A 299 1.67 23.84 -3.36
N GLN A 300 0.76 23.13 -2.70
CA GLN A 300 0.03 23.60 -1.53
C GLN A 300 0.17 22.56 -0.41
N VAL A 301 0.83 22.93 0.68
CA VAL A 301 1.15 22.01 1.77
C VAL A 301 0.79 22.65 3.12
N ILE A 302 0.15 21.84 3.96
CA ILE A 302 0.01 22.11 5.40
C ILE A 302 0.88 21.09 6.13
N TYR A 303 1.85 21.59 6.89
CA TYR A 303 2.65 20.78 7.80
C TYR A 303 1.98 20.73 9.16
N VAL A 304 1.75 19.52 9.69
CA VAL A 304 1.18 19.32 11.02
C VAL A 304 2.23 18.63 11.88
N SER A 305 2.59 19.23 13.01
CA SER A 305 3.59 18.69 13.91
C SER A 305 3.46 19.29 15.30
N ALA A 306 3.68 18.49 16.34
CA ALA A 306 3.84 19.00 17.70
C ALA A 306 5.23 19.65 17.91
N THR A 307 6.23 19.24 17.11
CA THR A 307 7.62 19.69 17.19
C THR A 307 8.15 19.94 15.78
N PRO A 308 7.73 21.04 15.11
CA PRO A 308 8.16 21.33 13.75
C PRO A 308 9.69 21.45 13.67
N ALA A 309 10.26 20.94 12.56
CA ALA A 309 11.69 21.03 12.30
C ALA A 309 12.02 22.24 11.42
N ASP A 310 13.32 22.51 11.23
CA ASP A 310 13.81 23.67 10.48
C ASP A 310 13.24 23.72 9.04
N TYR A 311 13.04 22.56 8.40
CA TYR A 311 12.53 22.50 7.05
C TYR A 311 11.12 23.12 6.94
N GLU A 312 10.20 22.71 7.83
CA GLU A 312 8.83 23.21 7.83
C GLU A 312 8.79 24.70 8.17
N LEU A 313 9.61 25.14 9.10
CA LEU A 313 9.71 26.55 9.50
C LEU A 313 10.24 27.42 8.37
N ILE A 314 11.21 26.93 7.59
CA ILE A 314 11.74 27.63 6.41
C ILE A 314 10.67 27.69 5.31
N GLN A 315 9.98 26.57 5.03
CA GLN A 315 8.96 26.51 3.99
C GLN A 315 7.72 27.35 4.30
N SER A 316 7.38 27.50 5.57
CA SER A 316 6.26 28.35 6.03
C SER A 316 6.66 29.80 6.29
N GLU A 317 7.91 30.20 5.98
CA GLU A 317 8.44 31.54 6.26
C GLU A 317 8.30 31.94 7.75
N GLY A 318 8.32 30.96 8.64
CA GLY A 318 8.13 31.12 10.08
C GLY A 318 6.67 31.34 10.51
N ILE A 319 5.71 31.23 9.59
CA ILE A 319 4.29 31.32 9.93
C ILE A 319 3.86 30.03 10.58
N VAL A 320 3.48 30.09 11.86
CA VAL A 320 3.00 28.95 12.66
C VAL A 320 1.63 29.29 13.21
N VAL A 321 0.69 28.36 13.02
CA VAL A 321 -0.63 28.41 13.67
C VAL A 321 -0.61 27.43 14.83
N GLU A 322 -0.66 27.94 16.04
CA GLU A 322 -0.66 27.13 17.25
C GLU A 322 -2.08 26.66 17.58
N GLN A 323 -2.23 25.36 17.78
CA GLN A 323 -3.46 24.77 18.27
C GLN A 323 -3.19 24.10 19.62
N VAL A 324 -3.28 24.88 20.67
CA VAL A 324 -3.05 24.45 22.06
C VAL A 324 -4.38 24.21 22.75
N ILE A 325 -5.03 23.08 22.44
CA ILE A 325 -6.33 22.72 23.02
C ILE A 325 -6.18 21.39 23.76
N ARG A 326 -6.49 21.39 25.07
CA ARG A 326 -6.63 20.19 25.89
C ARG A 326 -8.09 19.99 26.31
N PRO A 327 -8.91 19.37 25.47
CA PRO A 327 -10.35 19.22 25.76
C PRO A 327 -10.62 18.26 26.93
N THR A 328 -9.65 17.41 27.30
CA THR A 328 -9.84 16.41 28.37
C THR A 328 -9.81 16.95 29.78
N GLY A 329 -9.24 18.14 30.00
CA GLY A 329 -9.01 18.68 31.34
C GLY A 329 -8.04 17.87 32.22
N LEU A 330 -7.40 16.83 31.67
CA LEU A 330 -6.42 16.00 32.36
C LEU A 330 -5.07 16.71 32.44
N LEU A 331 -4.48 16.70 33.63
CA LEU A 331 -3.12 17.17 33.82
C LEU A 331 -2.10 16.21 33.19
N ASP A 332 -0.91 16.71 32.87
CA ASP A 332 0.21 15.87 32.52
C ASP A 332 0.56 14.92 33.68
N PRO A 333 0.99 13.68 33.38
CA PRO A 333 1.42 12.77 34.42
C PRO A 333 2.67 13.32 35.14
N ILE A 334 2.77 13.00 36.41
CA ILE A 334 3.97 13.33 37.19
C ILE A 334 5.12 12.49 36.69
N ILE A 335 6.23 13.14 36.35
CA ILE A 335 7.45 12.47 35.87
C ILE A 335 8.45 12.41 37.01
N GLU A 336 8.87 11.22 37.37
CA GLU A 336 9.97 10.95 38.30
C GLU A 336 11.20 10.47 37.52
N VAL A 337 12.36 11.05 37.81
CA VAL A 337 13.65 10.59 37.28
C VAL A 337 14.37 9.84 38.38
N ARG A 338 14.62 8.53 38.13
CA ARG A 338 15.27 7.66 39.09
C ARG A 338 16.66 7.22 38.61
N PRO A 339 17.59 6.86 39.50
CA PRO A 339 18.90 6.29 39.08
C PRO A 339 18.75 5.00 38.31
N SER A 340 19.62 4.77 37.31
CA SER A 340 19.65 3.52 36.55
C SER A 340 20.24 2.35 37.31
N HIS A 341 20.89 2.57 38.46
CA HIS A 341 21.42 1.51 39.30
C HIS A 341 20.26 0.77 39.99
N ASN A 342 20.24 -0.54 39.94
CA ASN A 342 19.17 -1.42 40.45
C ASN A 342 17.78 -1.12 39.82
N GLN A 343 17.73 -0.60 38.60
CA GLN A 343 16.48 -0.20 37.93
C GLN A 343 15.47 -1.36 37.76
N ILE A 344 15.92 -2.62 37.72
CA ILE A 344 15.02 -3.79 37.58
C ILE A 344 14.33 -4.09 38.90
N ASP A 345 15.04 -3.98 40.03
CA ASP A 345 14.45 -4.19 41.35
C ASP A 345 13.43 -3.07 41.67
N ASP A 346 13.77 -1.84 41.33
CA ASP A 346 12.87 -0.69 41.45
C ASP A 346 11.62 -0.83 40.56
N LEU A 347 11.80 -1.32 39.33
CA LEU A 347 10.68 -1.63 38.44
C LEU A 347 9.76 -2.72 39.02
N MET A 348 10.32 -3.77 39.58
CA MET A 348 9.57 -4.86 40.20
C MET A 348 8.73 -4.35 41.37
N GLU A 349 9.29 -3.51 42.23
CA GLU A 349 8.59 -2.90 43.36
C GLU A 349 7.41 -2.05 42.88
N GLU A 350 7.63 -1.19 41.87
CA GLU A 350 6.56 -0.36 41.31
C GLU A 350 5.46 -1.20 40.63
N ILE A 351 5.81 -2.26 39.92
CA ILE A 351 4.83 -3.20 39.35
C ILE A 351 3.97 -3.81 40.45
N GLN A 352 4.59 -4.27 41.55
CA GLN A 352 3.87 -4.88 42.65
C GLN A 352 2.90 -3.89 43.31
N ILE A 353 3.34 -2.67 43.56
CA ILE A 353 2.49 -1.59 44.10
C ILE A 353 1.28 -1.31 43.20
N ARG A 354 1.45 -1.37 41.87
CA ARG A 354 0.36 -1.16 40.91
C ARG A 354 -0.61 -2.35 40.86
N ILE A 355 -0.08 -3.59 40.94
CA ILE A 355 -0.91 -4.79 41.04
C ILE A 355 -1.84 -4.73 42.25
N GLU A 356 -1.31 -4.36 43.44
CA GLU A 356 -2.11 -4.22 44.66
C GLU A 356 -3.22 -3.18 44.53
N LYS A 357 -3.02 -2.15 43.71
CA LYS A 357 -4.03 -1.12 43.39
C LYS A 357 -4.95 -1.49 42.22
N ASN A 358 -4.78 -2.67 41.66
CA ASN A 358 -5.49 -3.12 40.44
C ASN A 358 -5.24 -2.19 39.23
N GLU A 359 -4.06 -1.60 39.17
CA GLU A 359 -3.58 -0.78 38.07
C GLU A 359 -2.69 -1.59 37.12
N ARG A 360 -2.33 -1.05 35.94
CA ARG A 360 -1.48 -1.70 34.95
C ARG A 360 -0.23 -0.88 34.70
N THR A 361 0.89 -1.56 34.47
CA THR A 361 2.19 -0.93 34.20
C THR A 361 2.56 -1.09 32.73
N LEU A 362 2.94 0.02 32.08
CA LEU A 362 3.52 0.01 30.72
C LEU A 362 5.02 0.27 30.82
N VAL A 363 5.82 -0.63 30.26
CA VAL A 363 7.28 -0.55 30.28
C VAL A 363 7.81 -0.35 28.86
N THR A 364 8.56 0.72 28.64
CA THR A 364 9.23 0.99 27.35
C THR A 364 10.68 0.53 27.42
N THR A 365 11.12 -0.26 26.46
CA THR A 365 12.50 -0.73 26.34
C THR A 365 13.19 -0.16 25.09
N LEU A 366 14.51 -0.11 25.12
CA LEU A 366 15.31 0.45 24.02
C LEU A 366 15.44 -0.51 22.83
N THR A 367 15.37 -1.83 23.08
CA THR A 367 15.54 -2.85 22.03
C THR A 367 14.50 -3.96 22.16
N LYS A 368 14.22 -4.64 21.04
CA LYS A 368 13.33 -5.81 20.98
C LYS A 368 13.81 -6.93 21.92
N ARG A 369 15.10 -7.23 21.86
CA ARG A 369 15.73 -8.24 22.69
C ARG A 369 15.58 -7.93 24.19
N MET A 370 15.73 -6.66 24.57
CA MET A 370 15.52 -6.23 25.95
C MET A 370 14.04 -6.43 26.39
N ALA A 371 13.09 -6.17 25.49
CA ALA A 371 11.66 -6.43 25.77
C ALA A 371 11.40 -7.91 26.02
N GLU A 372 11.96 -8.79 25.18
CA GLU A 372 11.80 -10.23 25.28
C GLU A 372 12.45 -10.79 26.58
N GLU A 373 13.73 -10.46 26.82
CA GLU A 373 14.48 -10.92 27.99
C GLU A 373 13.85 -10.40 29.30
N LEU A 374 13.42 -9.13 29.34
CA LEU A 374 12.77 -8.56 30.52
C LEU A 374 11.38 -9.20 30.76
N THR A 375 10.63 -9.51 29.70
CA THR A 375 9.36 -10.23 29.82
C THR A 375 9.58 -11.63 30.42
N GLU A 376 10.56 -12.38 29.93
CA GLU A 376 10.90 -13.68 30.48
C GLU A 376 11.29 -13.60 31.96
N PHE A 377 12.10 -12.60 32.34
CA PHE A 377 12.47 -12.34 33.72
C PHE A 377 11.25 -12.04 34.60
N LEU A 378 10.34 -11.17 34.17
CA LEU A 378 9.13 -10.81 34.89
C LEU A 378 8.17 -11.99 35.05
N LEU A 379 8.00 -12.83 34.02
CA LEU A 379 7.20 -14.05 34.08
C LEU A 379 7.76 -15.05 35.10
N ASN A 380 9.09 -15.19 35.17
CA ASN A 380 9.77 -16.03 36.12
C ASN A 380 9.64 -15.55 37.58
N ASN A 381 9.23 -14.27 37.77
CA ASN A 381 8.94 -13.67 39.05
C ASN A 381 7.43 -13.44 39.28
N ASP A 382 6.58 -14.30 38.70
CA ASP A 382 5.13 -14.34 38.86
C ASP A 382 4.37 -13.05 38.42
N VAL A 383 4.97 -12.18 37.63
CA VAL A 383 4.29 -11.04 37.02
C VAL A 383 3.64 -11.46 35.71
N LYS A 384 2.32 -11.30 35.58
CA LYS A 384 1.61 -11.57 34.33
C LYS A 384 1.89 -10.47 33.33
N CYS A 385 2.79 -10.72 32.39
CA CYS A 385 3.20 -9.73 31.39
C CYS A 385 3.28 -10.31 29.98
N ASN A 386 3.30 -9.41 29.01
CA ASN A 386 3.54 -9.72 27.61
C ASN A 386 4.24 -8.54 26.94
N TYR A 387 4.72 -8.72 25.70
CA TYR A 387 5.41 -7.66 24.95
C TYR A 387 4.87 -7.50 23.54
N ILE A 388 5.09 -6.31 22.95
CA ILE A 388 4.87 -6.04 21.53
C ILE A 388 6.07 -5.30 20.93
N HIS A 389 6.56 -5.82 19.81
CA HIS A 389 7.52 -5.14 18.92
C HIS A 389 7.21 -5.44 17.45
N SER A 390 8.02 -4.95 16.51
CA SER A 390 7.74 -5.02 15.07
C SER A 390 7.59 -6.45 14.53
N ASP A 391 8.17 -7.48 15.19
CA ASP A 391 8.16 -8.86 14.72
C ASP A 391 6.96 -9.67 15.22
N VAL A 392 6.16 -9.14 16.15
CA VAL A 392 4.92 -9.77 16.62
C VAL A 392 3.85 -9.67 15.54
N ASP A 393 3.16 -10.78 15.25
CA ASP A 393 2.11 -10.83 14.23
C ASP A 393 0.93 -9.91 14.56
N THR A 394 0.28 -9.39 13.52
CA THR A 394 -0.79 -8.39 13.67
C THR A 394 -2.00 -8.90 14.45
N LEU A 395 -2.39 -10.16 14.22
CA LEU A 395 -3.53 -10.75 14.95
C LEU A 395 -3.16 -10.97 16.41
N GLU A 396 -1.94 -11.40 16.66
CA GLU A 396 -1.41 -11.57 18.01
C GLU A 396 -1.34 -10.23 18.76
N ARG A 397 -0.92 -9.14 18.10
CA ARG A 397 -0.97 -7.80 18.71
C ARG A 397 -2.37 -7.38 19.12
N VAL A 398 -3.38 -7.64 18.27
CA VAL A 398 -4.77 -7.32 18.58
C VAL A 398 -5.23 -8.10 19.81
N LYS A 399 -4.86 -9.37 19.88
CA LYS A 399 -5.18 -10.24 21.04
C LYS A 399 -4.50 -9.72 22.30
N ILE A 400 -3.19 -9.49 22.28
CA ILE A 400 -2.43 -8.96 23.42
C ILE A 400 -3.02 -7.64 23.93
N MET A 401 -3.42 -6.73 23.01
CA MET A 401 -4.04 -5.47 23.40
C MET A 401 -5.45 -5.63 23.98
N SER A 402 -6.20 -6.66 23.54
CA SER A 402 -7.49 -7.02 24.16
C SER A 402 -7.28 -7.58 25.55
N ASP A 403 -6.37 -8.53 25.68
CA ASP A 403 -6.02 -9.20 26.93
C ASP A 403 -5.52 -8.20 27.99
N LEU A 404 -4.75 -7.19 27.58
CA LEU A 404 -4.33 -6.09 28.47
C LEU A 404 -5.52 -5.27 28.97
N ARG A 405 -6.49 -4.94 28.11
CA ARG A 405 -7.69 -4.20 28.49
C ARG A 405 -8.60 -4.99 29.42
N GLU A 406 -8.68 -6.31 29.21
CA GLU A 406 -9.45 -7.25 30.03
C GLU A 406 -8.76 -7.54 31.38
N GLY A 407 -7.51 -7.07 31.57
CA GLY A 407 -6.76 -7.23 32.82
C GLY A 407 -6.14 -8.61 33.01
N ILE A 408 -5.91 -9.34 31.90
CA ILE A 408 -5.20 -10.63 31.91
C ILE A 408 -3.72 -10.40 32.24
N TYR A 409 -3.16 -9.27 31.83
CA TYR A 409 -1.78 -8.87 32.09
C TYR A 409 -1.72 -7.71 33.09
N ASP A 410 -0.79 -7.80 34.02
CA ASP A 410 -0.48 -6.77 35.02
C ASP A 410 0.54 -5.76 34.48
N CYS A 411 1.42 -6.24 33.60
CA CYS A 411 2.47 -5.44 32.99
C CYS A 411 2.54 -5.71 31.49
N PHE A 412 2.94 -4.69 30.74
CA PHE A 412 3.07 -4.77 29.29
C PHE A 412 4.33 -4.05 28.80
N LEU A 413 5.14 -4.76 28.00
CA LEU A 413 6.40 -4.22 27.49
C LEU A 413 6.27 -3.87 26.00
N TYR A 414 6.88 -2.77 25.60
CA TYR A 414 6.97 -2.41 24.19
C TYR A 414 8.27 -1.66 23.89
N THR A 415 8.70 -1.74 22.63
CA THR A 415 9.83 -0.95 22.17
C THR A 415 9.34 0.40 21.70
N SER A 416 10.00 1.48 22.10
CA SER A 416 9.75 2.80 21.52
C SER A 416 10.04 2.73 20.01
N PRO A 417 9.16 3.22 19.13
CA PRO A 417 9.49 3.35 17.72
C PRO A 417 10.66 4.32 17.62
N SER A 418 11.84 3.77 17.32
CA SER A 418 13.01 4.60 16.99
C SER A 418 12.87 5.11 15.56
N PRO A 419 13.20 6.36 15.27
CA PRO A 419 13.28 6.86 13.89
C PRO A 419 14.33 6.13 13.04
N ARG A 420 15.09 5.22 13.65
CA ARG A 420 16.18 4.45 13.03
C ARG A 420 15.84 2.97 12.79
N ASP A 421 14.67 2.49 13.22
CA ASP A 421 14.25 1.10 13.04
C ASP A 421 13.35 0.91 11.80
#